data_fa73ffeb3e5a7e57d2c77a50942d9a33
#
_entry.id   fa73ffeb3e5a7e57d2c77a50942d9a33
#
_cell.length_a   1.000
_cell.length_b   1.000
_cell.length_c   1.000
_cell.angle_alpha   90.00
_cell.angle_beta   90.00
_cell.angle_gamma   90.00
#
_symmetry.space_group_name_H-M   'P 1'
#
loop_
_entity.id
_entity.type
_entity.pdbx_description
1 polymer ?
#
loop_
_entity_poly.entity_id
_entity_poly.type
_entity_poly.pdbx_seq_one_letter_code
_entity_poly.pdbx_strand_id
1 'polypeptide(L)'
;TGSLGIGAGYNSSDGSVFTFNINERNFLGKGQTLDFSISSSEIEKQLNLGIEDPSFLGRNLLAGISFGQKSTTPALTPLKNDNVFFAPKFGFPLSRDSHLTATYRYDQDKVKLTSESVVVSPLIKFDVGNKNKSALVLAYRLDKTNSVVTPSAGFKFDIKQEINGIGGDVSYQKSSLDFKTYSTFIRDDIILSSNVSSGVIIGDDADISNRFFLGGDKLKGFRNQGI
;
A
#
# COMPACT_ATOMS: atom_id res chain seq x y z
N THR A 1 -3.08 16.43 -18.41
CA THR A 1 -4.53 16.44 -18.06
C THR A 1 -4.69 15.98 -16.65
N GLY A 2 -5.13 16.91 -15.80
CA GLY A 2 -5.41 16.64 -14.40
C GLY A 2 -6.82 16.08 -14.21
N SER A 3 -7.01 15.35 -13.13
CA SER A 3 -8.30 14.93 -12.61
C SER A 3 -8.48 15.39 -11.17
N LEU A 4 -9.67 15.87 -10.87
CA LEU A 4 -10.09 16.21 -9.52
C LEU A 4 -11.28 15.33 -9.18
N GLY A 5 -11.19 14.61 -8.08
CA GLY A 5 -12.23 13.73 -7.58
C GLY A 5 -12.68 14.16 -6.19
N ILE A 6 -14.00 14.25 -6.00
CA ILE A 6 -14.62 14.45 -4.71
C ILE A 6 -15.65 13.33 -4.52
N GLY A 7 -15.58 12.63 -3.40
CA GLY A 7 -16.49 11.54 -3.07
C GLY A 7 -16.99 11.65 -1.64
N ALA A 8 -18.24 11.30 -1.45
CA ALA A 8 -18.84 11.09 -0.14
C ALA A 8 -19.70 9.84 -0.18
N GLY A 9 -19.64 9.03 0.86
CA GLY A 9 -20.39 7.79 0.94
C GLY A 9 -20.55 7.33 2.38
N TYR A 10 -21.30 6.26 2.55
CA TYR A 10 -21.47 5.58 3.83
C TYR A 10 -21.34 4.07 3.62
N ASN A 11 -20.59 3.43 4.48
CA ASN A 11 -20.57 1.97 4.57
C ASN A 11 -20.59 1.52 6.04
N SER A 12 -21.07 0.32 6.30
CA SER A 12 -21.25 -0.19 7.66
C SER A 12 -19.96 -0.51 8.40
N SER A 13 -18.84 -0.61 7.69
CA SER A 13 -17.52 -0.92 8.28
C SER A 13 -16.78 0.33 8.71
N ASP A 14 -16.83 1.38 7.89
CA ASP A 14 -16.00 2.58 8.04
C ASP A 14 -16.82 3.84 8.39
N GLY A 15 -18.14 3.69 8.44
CA GLY A 15 -19.07 4.79 8.69
C GLY A 15 -19.18 5.75 7.49
N SER A 16 -19.27 7.05 7.78
CA SER A 16 -19.27 8.09 6.77
C SER A 16 -17.86 8.29 6.20
N VAL A 17 -17.73 8.20 4.89
CA VAL A 17 -16.46 8.33 4.17
C VAL A 17 -16.48 9.57 3.29
N PHE A 18 -15.46 10.39 3.39
CA PHE A 18 -15.18 11.52 2.53
C PHE A 18 -13.84 11.35 1.84
N THR A 19 -13.77 11.59 0.53
CA THR A 19 -12.53 11.54 -0.25
C THR A 19 -12.37 12.77 -1.11
N PHE A 20 -11.14 13.24 -1.22
CA PHE A 20 -10.73 14.30 -2.12
C PHE A 20 -9.41 13.91 -2.77
N ASN A 21 -9.35 13.93 -4.11
CA ASN A 21 -8.18 13.50 -4.85
C ASN A 21 -7.86 14.50 -5.96
N ILE A 22 -6.59 14.83 -6.10
CA ILE A 22 -6.03 15.54 -7.25
C ILE A 22 -4.96 14.65 -7.85
N ASN A 23 -5.06 14.37 -9.14
CA ASN A 23 -4.02 13.71 -9.91
C ASN A 23 -3.73 14.55 -11.15
N GLU A 24 -2.51 15.06 -11.28
CA GLU A 24 -2.06 15.80 -12.43
C GLU A 24 -0.85 15.10 -13.06
N ARG A 25 -0.98 14.65 -14.31
CA ARG A 25 0.05 13.85 -15.01
C ARG A 25 1.07 14.69 -15.76
N ASN A 26 0.87 15.98 -15.88
CA ASN A 26 1.80 16.88 -16.55
C ASN A 26 1.97 18.14 -15.70
N PHE A 27 2.37 17.95 -14.46
CA PHE A 27 2.54 19.02 -13.49
C PHE A 27 3.56 20.05 -14.01
N LEU A 28 3.14 21.30 -14.07
CA LEU A 28 3.91 22.43 -14.63
C LEU A 28 4.42 22.20 -16.07
N GLY A 29 3.77 21.33 -16.85
CA GLY A 29 4.20 21.06 -18.23
C GLY A 29 5.46 20.21 -18.36
N LYS A 30 5.93 19.60 -17.27
CA LYS A 30 7.19 18.83 -17.22
C LYS A 30 7.02 17.32 -17.33
N GLY A 31 5.81 16.82 -17.60
CA GLY A 31 5.52 15.38 -17.64
C GLY A 31 5.56 14.70 -16.28
N GLN A 32 5.72 15.45 -15.21
CA GLN A 32 5.72 14.94 -13.84
C GLN A 32 4.29 14.66 -13.38
N THR A 33 4.13 13.64 -12.56
CA THR A 33 2.84 13.33 -11.93
C THR A 33 2.82 13.87 -10.51
N LEU A 34 1.77 14.64 -10.19
CA LEU A 34 1.47 15.10 -8.85
C LEU A 34 0.22 14.37 -8.37
N ASP A 35 0.33 13.67 -7.25
CA ASP A 35 -0.77 12.99 -6.56
C ASP A 35 -0.99 13.63 -5.20
N PHE A 36 -2.22 14.08 -4.96
CA PHE A 36 -2.64 14.55 -3.65
C PHE A 36 -3.96 13.88 -3.30
N SER A 37 -4.04 13.29 -2.12
CA SER A 37 -5.27 12.66 -1.65
C SER A 37 -5.52 12.90 -0.17
N ILE A 38 -6.78 13.17 0.15
CA ILE A 38 -7.31 13.18 1.51
C ILE A 38 -8.44 12.18 1.56
N SER A 39 -8.43 11.31 2.55
CA SER A 39 -9.53 10.42 2.88
C SER A 39 -9.83 10.53 4.37
N SER A 40 -11.10 10.59 4.72
CA SER A 40 -11.56 10.66 6.11
C SER A 40 -12.77 9.78 6.30
N SER A 41 -12.68 8.86 7.25
CA SER A 41 -13.79 8.04 7.75
C SER A 41 -13.82 8.07 9.27
N GLU A 42 -14.75 7.34 9.88
CA GLU A 42 -14.83 7.22 11.34
C GLU A 42 -13.64 6.46 11.92
N ILE A 43 -13.09 5.50 11.16
CA ILE A 43 -11.99 4.65 11.60
C ILE A 43 -10.63 5.04 11.02
N GLU A 44 -10.58 5.81 9.93
CA GLU A 44 -9.35 6.13 9.24
C GLU A 44 -9.34 7.56 8.70
N LYS A 45 -8.25 8.28 8.93
CA LYS A 45 -7.95 9.57 8.30
C LYS A 45 -6.60 9.47 7.63
N GLN A 46 -6.53 9.85 6.35
CA GLN A 46 -5.31 9.74 5.58
C GLN A 46 -5.11 10.99 4.72
N LEU A 47 -3.87 11.43 4.65
CA LEU A 47 -3.39 12.47 3.74
C LEU A 47 -2.16 11.92 3.03
N ASN A 48 -2.11 12.02 1.71
CA ASN A 48 -0.93 11.68 0.91
C ASN A 48 -0.62 12.80 -0.07
N LEU A 49 0.66 13.04 -0.25
CA LEU A 49 1.23 13.92 -1.26
C LEU A 49 2.38 13.18 -1.93
N GLY A 50 2.37 13.09 -3.25
CA GLY A 50 3.43 12.47 -4.03
C GLY A 50 3.74 13.26 -5.28
N ILE A 51 5.00 13.30 -5.65
CA ILE A 51 5.46 13.76 -6.95
C ILE A 51 6.36 12.70 -7.56
N GLU A 52 6.19 12.45 -8.85
CA GLU A 52 6.91 11.43 -9.58
C GLU A 52 7.30 11.94 -10.96
N ASP A 53 8.57 11.80 -11.31
CA ASP A 53 9.12 12.12 -12.63
C ASP A 53 9.46 10.82 -13.35
N PRO A 54 8.74 10.43 -14.40
CA PRO A 54 8.99 9.20 -15.14
C PRO A 54 10.24 9.24 -16.01
N SER A 55 10.80 10.44 -16.23
CA SER A 55 11.98 10.67 -17.09
C SER A 55 13.03 11.50 -16.38
N PHE A 56 13.34 11.14 -15.15
CA PHE A 56 14.25 11.89 -14.29
C PHE A 56 15.61 12.12 -14.95
N LEU A 57 16.03 13.39 -14.95
CA LEU A 57 17.24 13.87 -15.64
C LEU A 57 17.24 13.55 -17.16
N GLY A 58 16.06 13.51 -17.79
CA GLY A 58 15.94 13.19 -19.21
C GLY A 58 16.29 11.74 -19.57
N ARG A 59 16.35 10.85 -18.59
CA ARG A 59 16.62 9.42 -18.77
C ARG A 59 15.35 8.61 -18.55
N ASN A 60 15.30 7.41 -19.05
CA ASN A 60 14.23 6.45 -18.76
C ASN A 60 14.40 5.87 -17.35
N LEU A 61 14.30 6.74 -16.37
CA LEU A 61 14.46 6.48 -14.95
C LEU A 61 13.35 7.22 -14.21
N LEU A 62 12.53 6.49 -13.48
CA LEU A 62 11.52 7.08 -12.62
C LEU A 62 12.16 7.51 -11.31
N ALA A 63 11.93 8.75 -10.90
CA ALA A 63 12.24 9.21 -9.55
C ALA A 63 11.00 9.84 -8.93
N GLY A 64 10.74 9.54 -7.68
CA GLY A 64 9.58 10.07 -6.98
C GLY A 64 9.86 10.24 -5.50
N ILE A 65 9.00 11.03 -4.88
CA ILE A 65 8.98 11.23 -3.44
C ILE A 65 7.54 11.29 -2.98
N SER A 66 7.24 10.62 -1.88
CA SER A 66 5.93 10.70 -1.25
C SER A 66 6.05 10.98 0.23
N PHE A 67 5.09 11.72 0.71
CA PHE A 67 4.89 12.06 2.11
C PHE A 67 3.44 11.79 2.47
N GLY A 68 3.18 11.28 3.67
CA GLY A 68 1.82 11.07 4.10
C GLY A 68 1.68 10.97 5.60
N GLN A 69 0.43 11.11 6.01
CA GLN A 69 -0.02 10.93 7.39
C GLN A 69 -1.25 10.04 7.38
N LYS A 70 -1.28 9.06 8.26
CA LYS A 70 -2.40 8.15 8.44
C LYS A 70 -2.72 8.01 9.92
N SER A 71 -3.99 8.15 10.29
CA SER A 71 -4.49 7.89 11.64
C SER A 71 -5.58 6.84 11.54
N THR A 72 -5.41 5.72 12.23
CA THR A 72 -6.35 4.59 12.19
C THR A 72 -6.79 4.25 13.61
N THR A 73 -8.10 4.12 13.82
CA THR A 73 -8.71 3.66 15.06
C THR A 73 -9.65 2.51 14.73
N PRO A 74 -9.15 1.26 14.61
CA PRO A 74 -9.96 0.12 14.22
C PRO A 74 -11.10 -0.13 15.21
N ALA A 75 -12.29 -0.46 14.71
CA ALA A 75 -13.47 -0.66 15.56
C ALA A 75 -13.35 -1.86 16.53
N LEU A 76 -12.51 -2.84 16.20
CA LEU A 76 -12.37 -4.09 16.96
C LEU A 76 -11.17 -4.12 17.90
N THR A 77 -10.29 -3.13 17.85
CA THR A 77 -9.10 -3.07 18.72
C THR A 77 -9.08 -1.75 19.46
N PRO A 78 -8.75 -1.75 20.76
CA PRO A 78 -8.67 -0.52 21.55
C PRO A 78 -7.36 0.23 21.28
N LEU A 79 -6.91 0.25 20.04
CA LEU A 79 -5.67 0.89 19.61
C LEU A 79 -5.97 2.03 18.64
N LYS A 80 -5.25 3.12 18.80
CA LYS A 80 -5.12 4.18 17.80
C LYS A 80 -3.69 4.20 17.30
N ASN A 81 -3.52 4.13 15.98
CA ASN A 81 -2.22 4.26 15.32
C ASN A 81 -2.17 5.55 14.51
N ASP A 82 -1.27 6.44 14.87
CA ASP A 82 -0.92 7.64 14.11
C ASP A 82 0.43 7.38 13.43
N ASN A 83 0.46 7.36 12.10
CA ASN A 83 1.64 7.13 11.27
C ASN A 83 1.93 8.37 10.43
N VAL A 84 3.19 8.76 10.36
CA VAL A 84 3.71 9.75 9.40
C VAL A 84 4.83 9.08 8.63
N PHE A 85 4.84 9.22 7.31
CA PHE A 85 5.86 8.59 6.49
C PHE A 85 6.45 9.53 5.44
N PHE A 86 7.67 9.21 5.04
CA PHE A 86 8.43 9.81 3.98
C PHE A 86 9.06 8.71 3.14
N ALA A 87 8.89 8.76 1.81
CA ALA A 87 9.31 7.66 0.95
C ALA A 87 9.83 8.15 -0.42
N PRO A 88 11.14 8.38 -0.57
CA PRO A 88 11.76 8.53 -1.88
C PRO A 88 11.80 7.19 -2.63
N LYS A 89 11.59 7.24 -3.94
CA LYS A 89 11.47 6.09 -4.83
C LYS A 89 12.26 6.30 -6.11
N PHE A 90 12.92 5.23 -6.58
CA PHE A 90 13.50 5.14 -7.90
C PHE A 90 12.95 3.92 -8.64
N GLY A 91 12.66 4.08 -9.93
CA GLY A 91 12.13 3.02 -10.78
C GLY A 91 13.00 2.83 -12.01
N PHE A 92 13.31 1.56 -12.29
CA PHE A 92 14.17 1.14 -13.38
C PHE A 92 13.38 0.24 -14.32
N PRO A 93 13.06 0.68 -15.56
CA PRO A 93 12.49 -0.20 -16.56
C PRO A 93 13.55 -1.22 -16.99
N LEU A 94 13.32 -2.50 -16.74
CA LEU A 94 14.24 -3.58 -17.11
C LEU A 94 13.92 -4.09 -18.52
N SER A 95 12.66 -4.05 -18.89
CA SER A 95 12.18 -4.37 -20.23
C SER A 95 10.91 -3.58 -20.53
N ARG A 96 10.31 -3.81 -21.72
CA ARG A 96 9.03 -3.22 -22.10
C ARG A 96 7.89 -3.56 -21.11
N ASP A 97 7.94 -4.76 -20.54
CA ASP A 97 6.86 -5.33 -19.74
C ASP A 97 7.26 -5.48 -18.28
N SER A 98 8.49 -5.12 -17.90
CA SER A 98 8.99 -5.28 -16.54
C SER A 98 9.75 -4.08 -16.01
N HIS A 99 9.55 -3.81 -14.72
CA HIS A 99 10.27 -2.75 -14.02
C HIS A 99 10.57 -3.14 -12.58
N LEU A 100 11.67 -2.60 -12.09
CA LEU A 100 12.11 -2.71 -10.71
C LEU A 100 11.95 -1.34 -10.06
N THR A 101 11.40 -1.30 -8.86
CA THR A 101 11.40 -0.09 -8.02
C THR A 101 12.14 -0.33 -6.73
N ALA A 102 12.90 0.67 -6.31
CA ALA A 102 13.55 0.74 -5.01
C ALA A 102 12.98 1.96 -4.27
N THR A 103 12.38 1.72 -3.12
CA THR A 103 11.80 2.77 -2.27
C THR A 103 12.45 2.69 -0.90
N TYR A 104 13.07 3.75 -0.45
CA TYR A 104 13.40 3.90 0.95
C TYR A 104 12.19 4.51 1.66
N ARG A 105 11.75 3.91 2.75
CA ARG A 105 10.60 4.38 3.51
C ARG A 105 10.98 4.58 4.97
N TYR A 106 10.73 5.77 5.47
CA TYR A 106 10.85 6.10 6.89
C TYR A 106 9.46 6.37 7.44
N ASP A 107 9.09 5.67 8.49
CA ASP A 107 7.80 5.78 9.16
C ASP A 107 8.01 6.14 10.64
N GLN A 108 7.20 7.03 11.11
CA GLN A 108 7.02 7.33 12.53
C GLN A 108 5.63 6.84 12.96
N ASP A 109 5.60 5.76 13.72
CA ASP A 109 4.37 5.18 14.26
C ASP A 109 4.19 5.60 15.72
N LYS A 110 2.99 6.03 16.06
CA LYS A 110 2.58 6.32 17.43
C LYS A 110 1.31 5.56 17.76
N VAL A 111 1.49 4.45 18.47
CA VAL A 111 0.39 3.57 18.88
C VAL A 111 -0.02 3.91 20.30
N LYS A 112 -1.30 4.16 20.51
CA LYS A 112 -1.90 4.48 21.80
C LYS A 112 -3.11 3.59 22.07
N LEU A 113 -3.39 3.32 23.33
CA LEU A 113 -4.67 2.76 23.76
C LEU A 113 -5.75 3.86 23.66
N THR A 114 -6.92 3.50 23.16
CA THR A 114 -8.09 4.40 23.07
C THR A 114 -8.70 4.67 24.45
N SER A 115 -8.47 3.75 25.42
CA SER A 115 -8.88 3.92 26.82
C SER A 115 -7.89 3.19 27.73
N GLU A 116 -7.47 3.82 28.81
CA GLU A 116 -6.56 3.24 29.80
C GLU A 116 -7.20 2.12 30.64
N SER A 117 -8.52 2.07 30.70
CA SER A 117 -9.28 1.06 31.46
C SER A 117 -9.43 -0.29 30.75
N VAL A 118 -8.99 -0.40 29.49
CA VAL A 118 -9.13 -1.64 28.72
C VAL A 118 -7.99 -2.60 29.05
N VAL A 119 -8.35 -3.80 29.52
CA VAL A 119 -7.40 -4.89 29.69
C VAL A 119 -7.07 -5.46 28.30
N VAL A 120 -5.86 -5.25 27.84
CA VAL A 120 -5.37 -5.77 26.57
C VAL A 120 -4.36 -6.89 26.78
N SER A 121 -4.26 -7.78 25.79
CA SER A 121 -3.24 -8.83 25.74
C SER A 121 -1.82 -8.24 25.86
N PRO A 122 -0.87 -8.95 26.48
CA PRO A 122 0.54 -8.56 26.49
C PRO A 122 1.12 -8.28 25.11
N LEU A 123 0.68 -9.02 24.08
CA LEU A 123 1.08 -8.82 22.68
C LEU A 123 0.66 -7.44 22.16
N ILE A 124 -0.53 -6.97 22.53
CA ILE A 124 -1.02 -5.63 22.15
C ILE A 124 -0.28 -4.54 22.92
N LYS A 125 0.05 -4.78 24.18
CA LYS A 125 0.84 -3.82 24.98
C LYS A 125 2.24 -3.60 24.42
N PHE A 126 2.84 -4.62 23.82
CA PHE A 126 4.15 -4.51 23.17
C PHE A 126 4.17 -3.55 21.98
N ASP A 127 3.03 -3.39 21.30
CA ASP A 127 2.91 -2.47 20.16
C ASP A 127 2.64 -1.01 20.57
N VAL A 128 2.25 -0.76 21.83
CA VAL A 128 1.98 0.60 22.33
C VAL A 128 3.30 1.37 22.50
N GLY A 129 3.33 2.59 21.99
CA GLY A 129 4.49 3.48 22.07
C GLY A 129 4.78 4.21 20.78
N ASN A 130 5.93 4.85 20.75
CA ASN A 130 6.46 5.49 19.55
C ASN A 130 7.51 4.55 18.97
N LYS A 131 7.41 4.23 17.67
CA LYS A 131 8.39 3.43 16.94
C LYS A 131 8.76 4.13 15.64
N ASN A 132 10.06 4.23 15.39
CA ASN A 132 10.59 4.67 14.11
C ASN A 132 10.93 3.44 13.29
N LYS A 133 10.45 3.38 12.08
CA LYS A 133 10.72 2.29 11.14
C LYS A 133 11.44 2.84 9.93
N SER A 134 12.42 2.10 9.46
CA SER A 134 13.18 2.45 8.29
C SER A 134 13.33 1.20 7.43
N ALA A 135 12.80 1.26 6.22
CA ALA A 135 12.72 0.13 5.31
C ALA A 135 13.26 0.45 3.93
N LEU A 136 13.98 -0.51 3.35
CA LEU A 136 14.20 -0.57 1.92
C LEU A 136 13.20 -1.54 1.30
N VAL A 137 12.40 -1.04 0.39
CA VAL A 137 11.40 -1.81 -0.34
C VAL A 137 11.83 -1.96 -1.79
N LEU A 138 12.10 -3.19 -2.20
CA LEU A 138 12.38 -3.56 -3.57
C LEU A 138 11.13 -4.24 -4.15
N ALA A 139 10.62 -3.75 -5.28
CA ALA A 139 9.47 -4.34 -5.94
C ALA A 139 9.78 -4.57 -7.42
N TYR A 140 9.62 -5.81 -7.86
CA TYR A 140 9.70 -6.20 -9.25
C TYR A 140 8.31 -6.51 -9.76
N ARG A 141 7.95 -5.92 -10.89
CA ARG A 141 6.69 -6.16 -11.60
C ARG A 141 6.95 -6.60 -13.02
N LEU A 142 6.26 -7.66 -13.44
CA LEU A 142 6.20 -8.13 -14.81
C LEU A 142 4.73 -8.21 -15.23
N ASP A 143 4.36 -7.51 -16.29
CA ASP A 143 3.02 -7.52 -16.87
C ASP A 143 3.07 -8.00 -18.32
N LYS A 144 2.64 -9.25 -18.54
CA LYS A 144 2.54 -9.92 -19.84
C LYS A 144 1.09 -10.08 -20.29
N THR A 145 0.21 -9.20 -19.82
CA THR A 145 -1.19 -9.23 -20.27
C THR A 145 -1.35 -8.53 -21.61
N ASN A 146 -2.37 -8.96 -22.34
CA ASN A 146 -2.73 -8.38 -23.64
C ASN A 146 -3.36 -6.97 -23.55
N SER A 147 -3.86 -6.59 -22.36
CA SER A 147 -4.44 -5.26 -22.09
C SER A 147 -4.20 -4.86 -20.65
N VAL A 148 -3.83 -3.60 -20.43
CA VAL A 148 -3.64 -3.04 -19.09
C VAL A 148 -4.98 -2.81 -18.37
N VAL A 149 -6.03 -2.43 -19.13
CA VAL A 149 -7.33 -2.03 -18.59
C VAL A 149 -8.28 -3.23 -18.48
N THR A 150 -8.38 -4.01 -19.53
CA THR A 150 -9.30 -5.17 -19.64
C THR A 150 -8.53 -6.40 -20.11
N PRO A 151 -7.71 -6.99 -19.22
CA PRO A 151 -6.93 -8.17 -19.62
C PRO A 151 -7.84 -9.40 -19.82
N SER A 152 -7.69 -10.05 -20.94
CA SER A 152 -8.37 -11.31 -21.27
C SER A 152 -7.40 -12.49 -21.42
N ALA A 153 -6.10 -12.23 -21.59
CA ALA A 153 -5.06 -13.24 -21.71
C ALA A 153 -3.75 -12.76 -21.12
N GLY A 154 -2.90 -13.71 -20.70
CA GLY A 154 -1.57 -13.44 -20.17
C GLY A 154 -1.52 -13.47 -18.64
N PHE A 155 -0.47 -12.90 -18.06
CA PHE A 155 -0.26 -12.93 -16.63
C PHE A 155 0.46 -11.67 -16.11
N LYS A 156 0.26 -11.42 -14.83
CA LYS A 156 1.00 -10.43 -14.02
C LYS A 156 1.73 -11.14 -12.90
N PHE A 157 2.94 -10.70 -12.64
CA PHE A 157 3.78 -11.22 -11.58
C PHE A 157 4.39 -10.05 -10.81
N ASP A 158 4.10 -9.95 -9.53
CA ASP A 158 4.60 -8.94 -8.63
C ASP A 158 5.33 -9.61 -7.47
N ILE A 159 6.60 -9.25 -7.27
CA ILE A 159 7.38 -9.60 -6.09
C ILE A 159 7.75 -8.33 -5.34
N LYS A 160 7.58 -8.34 -4.03
CA LYS A 160 7.97 -7.24 -3.16
C LYS A 160 8.77 -7.78 -1.98
N GLN A 161 9.96 -7.24 -1.79
CA GLN A 161 10.81 -7.49 -0.64
C GLN A 161 10.96 -6.21 0.16
N GLU A 162 10.59 -6.26 1.42
CA GLU A 162 10.74 -5.17 2.38
C GLU A 162 11.75 -5.59 3.44
N ILE A 163 12.78 -4.79 3.65
CA ILE A 163 13.86 -5.00 4.60
C ILE A 163 13.80 -3.85 5.60
N ASN A 164 13.30 -4.11 6.79
CA ASN A 164 13.27 -3.16 7.89
C ASN A 164 14.52 -3.35 8.77
N GLY A 165 14.98 -2.26 9.41
CA GLY A 165 16.16 -2.28 10.27
C GLY A 165 17.37 -1.54 9.69
N ILE A 166 17.18 -0.74 8.64
CA ILE A 166 18.22 0.14 8.08
C ILE A 166 18.27 1.47 8.87
N GLY A 167 18.29 1.38 10.19
CA GLY A 167 18.09 2.48 11.12
C GLY A 167 16.61 2.56 11.55
N GLY A 168 16.36 2.65 12.84
CA GLY A 168 15.03 2.61 13.45
C GLY A 168 14.94 1.55 14.54
N ASP A 169 13.73 1.38 15.09
CA ASP A 169 13.50 0.61 16.32
C ASP A 169 13.06 -0.84 16.04
N VAL A 170 12.85 -1.22 14.77
CA VAL A 170 12.33 -2.53 14.38
C VAL A 170 13.17 -3.16 13.29
N SER A 171 13.36 -4.49 13.36
CA SER A 171 14.12 -5.28 12.40
C SER A 171 13.34 -6.53 11.99
N TYR A 172 12.84 -6.55 10.75
CA TYR A 172 12.20 -7.71 10.14
C TYR A 172 12.29 -7.63 8.61
N GLN A 173 12.08 -8.76 7.97
CA GLN A 173 11.95 -8.86 6.52
C GLN A 173 10.55 -9.33 6.17
N LYS A 174 9.94 -8.69 5.17
CA LYS A 174 8.63 -9.07 4.66
C LYS A 174 8.72 -9.28 3.16
N SER A 175 8.44 -10.49 2.73
CA SER A 175 8.39 -10.86 1.32
C SER A 175 6.94 -11.13 0.94
N SER A 176 6.54 -10.65 -0.22
CA SER A 176 5.23 -10.95 -0.80
C SER A 176 5.36 -11.23 -2.29
N LEU A 177 4.52 -12.13 -2.76
CA LEU A 177 4.40 -12.54 -4.14
C LEU A 177 2.92 -12.54 -4.52
N ASP A 178 2.61 -11.91 -5.64
CA ASP A 178 1.30 -11.94 -6.25
C ASP A 178 1.44 -12.40 -7.71
N PHE A 179 0.73 -13.46 -8.06
CA PHE A 179 0.67 -13.99 -9.40
C PHE A 179 -0.78 -14.02 -9.88
N LYS A 180 -1.06 -13.34 -10.98
CA LYS A 180 -2.39 -13.26 -11.56
C LYS A 180 -2.35 -13.67 -13.02
N THR A 181 -3.19 -14.60 -13.41
CA THR A 181 -3.30 -15.06 -14.79
C THR A 181 -4.71 -14.86 -15.33
N TYR A 182 -4.79 -14.66 -16.63
CA TYR A 182 -6.01 -14.50 -17.38
C TYR A 182 -6.01 -15.45 -18.57
N SER A 183 -7.12 -16.10 -18.82
CA SER A 183 -7.31 -17.01 -19.94
C SER A 183 -8.73 -16.88 -20.47
N THR A 184 -8.86 -16.73 -21.75
CA THR A 184 -10.15 -16.77 -22.43
C THR A 184 -10.65 -18.21 -22.50
N PHE A 185 -11.85 -18.48 -22.02
CA PHE A 185 -12.44 -19.82 -21.99
C PHE A 185 -13.35 -20.08 -23.18
N ILE A 186 -14.21 -19.11 -23.57
CA ILE A 186 -15.10 -19.25 -24.72
C ILE A 186 -15.10 -17.94 -25.50
N ARG A 187 -14.52 -17.92 -26.72
CA ARG A 187 -14.62 -16.85 -27.73
C ARG A 187 -14.64 -15.40 -27.19
N ASP A 188 -13.80 -15.10 -26.22
CA ASP A 188 -13.75 -13.80 -25.53
C ASP A 188 -14.96 -13.43 -24.66
N ASP A 189 -16.00 -14.26 -24.62
CA ASP A 189 -17.21 -14.00 -23.81
C ASP A 189 -17.00 -14.34 -22.33
N ILE A 190 -16.14 -15.33 -22.04
CA ILE A 190 -15.83 -15.75 -20.66
C ILE A 190 -14.33 -15.70 -20.43
N ILE A 191 -13.91 -14.83 -19.50
CA ILE A 191 -12.53 -14.70 -19.08
C ILE A 191 -12.38 -15.35 -17.70
N LEU A 192 -11.52 -16.36 -17.62
CA LEU A 192 -11.11 -16.96 -16.37
C LEU A 192 -9.92 -16.18 -15.81
N SER A 193 -10.03 -15.68 -14.59
CA SER A 193 -8.92 -15.06 -13.87
C SER A 193 -8.61 -15.85 -12.60
N SER A 194 -7.33 -16.18 -12.40
CA SER A 194 -6.84 -16.80 -11.18
C SER A 194 -5.80 -15.90 -10.52
N ASN A 195 -5.85 -15.78 -9.22
CA ASN A 195 -4.89 -15.02 -8.42
C ASN A 195 -4.35 -15.87 -7.29
N VAL A 196 -3.03 -15.91 -7.16
CA VAL A 196 -2.32 -16.56 -6.07
C VAL A 196 -1.47 -15.51 -5.38
N SER A 197 -1.72 -15.29 -4.09
CA SER A 197 -0.94 -14.40 -3.25
C SER A 197 -0.27 -15.19 -2.13
N SER A 198 1.00 -14.92 -1.89
CA SER A 198 1.79 -15.54 -0.83
C SER A 198 2.63 -14.49 -0.13
N GLY A 199 2.91 -14.71 1.14
CA GLY A 199 3.78 -13.81 1.89
C GLY A 199 4.40 -14.49 3.10
N VAL A 200 5.58 -14.02 3.47
CA VAL A 200 6.31 -14.46 4.65
C VAL A 200 6.92 -13.26 5.36
N ILE A 201 6.95 -13.32 6.67
CA ILE A 201 7.64 -12.35 7.53
C ILE A 201 8.67 -13.14 8.34
N ILE A 202 9.90 -12.63 8.38
CA ILE A 202 11.02 -13.20 9.12
C ILE A 202 11.56 -12.09 10.03
N GLY A 203 11.70 -12.38 11.32
CA GLY A 203 12.14 -11.45 12.37
C GLY A 203 11.08 -11.31 13.45
N ASP A 204 11.52 -10.95 14.64
CA ASP A 204 10.68 -10.95 15.85
C ASP A 204 9.97 -9.61 16.11
N ASP A 205 10.45 -8.53 15.47
CA ASP A 205 9.97 -7.16 15.72
C ASP A 205 8.80 -6.73 14.82
N ALA A 206 8.19 -7.66 14.08
CA ALA A 206 7.06 -7.33 13.22
C ALA A 206 5.81 -7.06 14.07
N ASP A 207 5.42 -5.79 14.17
CA ASP A 207 4.17 -5.36 14.84
C ASP A 207 2.94 -6.04 14.23
N ILE A 208 1.86 -6.13 15.00
CA ILE A 208 0.58 -6.67 14.51
C ILE A 208 0.13 -5.92 13.23
N SER A 209 0.29 -4.60 13.18
CA SER A 209 -0.08 -3.79 12.01
C SER A 209 0.66 -4.15 10.72
N ASN A 210 1.83 -4.78 10.80
CA ASN A 210 2.65 -5.19 9.66
C ASN A 210 2.43 -6.63 9.22
N ARG A 211 1.65 -7.41 9.97
CA ARG A 211 1.34 -8.81 9.62
C ARG A 211 0.41 -8.91 8.43
N PHE A 212 0.34 -10.09 7.83
CA PHE A 212 -0.64 -10.39 6.80
C PHE A 212 -1.97 -10.72 7.47
N PHE A 213 -3.03 -10.10 6.96
CA PHE A 213 -4.39 -10.37 7.41
C PHE A 213 -5.24 -10.90 6.26
N LEU A 214 -6.14 -11.80 6.58
CA LEU A 214 -7.18 -12.30 5.69
C LEU A 214 -8.55 -11.77 6.14
N GLY A 215 -9.45 -11.64 5.17
CA GLY A 215 -10.81 -11.14 5.41
C GLY A 215 -11.21 -10.07 4.39
N GLY A 216 -12.46 -9.64 4.43
CA GLY A 216 -13.01 -8.66 3.50
C GLY A 216 -12.94 -9.11 2.05
N ASP A 217 -12.32 -8.32 1.20
CA ASP A 217 -12.21 -8.62 -0.24
C ASP A 217 -11.34 -9.85 -0.56
N LYS A 218 -10.37 -10.18 0.31
CA LYS A 218 -9.47 -11.33 0.13
C LYS A 218 -10.12 -12.65 0.52
N LEU A 219 -11.01 -12.64 1.49
CA LEU A 219 -11.73 -13.82 1.95
C LEU A 219 -13.16 -13.43 2.31
N LYS A 220 -14.07 -13.64 1.36
CA LYS A 220 -15.49 -13.31 1.52
C LYS A 220 -16.11 -14.10 2.68
N GLY A 221 -16.99 -13.45 3.45
CA GLY A 221 -17.61 -14.02 4.63
C GLY A 221 -16.86 -13.75 5.94
N PHE A 222 -15.65 -13.24 5.90
CA PHE A 222 -14.89 -12.79 7.06
C PHE A 222 -14.77 -11.26 7.07
N ARG A 223 -14.80 -10.66 8.24
CA ARG A 223 -14.57 -9.22 8.40
C ARG A 223 -13.15 -8.86 7.99
N ASN A 224 -12.93 -7.59 7.62
CA ASN A 224 -11.57 -7.08 7.41
C ASN A 224 -10.71 -7.39 8.64
N GLN A 225 -9.50 -7.94 8.40
CA GLN A 225 -8.57 -8.35 9.46
C GLN A 225 -9.16 -9.38 10.44
N GLY A 226 -10.10 -10.19 10.00
CA GLY A 226 -10.80 -11.18 10.84
C GLY A 226 -10.02 -12.47 11.07
N ILE A 227 -8.94 -12.69 10.31
CA ILE A 227 -7.99 -13.82 10.46
C ILE A 227 -6.58 -13.29 10.32
#